data_272d28bfa0f375895f98227e46dd795b
#
_entry.id   272d28bfa0f375895f98227e46dd795b
#
_cell.length_a   1.000
_cell.length_b   1.000
_cell.length_c   1.000
_cell.angle_alpha   90.00
_cell.angle_beta   90.00
_cell.angle_gamma   90.00
#
_symmetry.space_group_name_H-M   'P 1'
#
loop_
_entity.id
_entity.type
_entity.pdbx_description
1 polymer ?
#
loop_
_entity_poly.entity_id
_entity_poly.type
_entity_poly.pdbx_seq_one_letter_code
_entity_poly.pdbx_strand_id
1 'polypeptide(L)'
;KETTGGDDRYYHLVLLAENNQGYANLMKIVSRGYVEGFYYKPRVDMEVLQEFHEGIIALSACLAGEVPRYIQKGLYDEAKKSALKYEAVFGKGNYFLELQDHGIPEQKTVNQALLRMSRELDIPLVATNDCHYTYARDVKPHDILLCIQTGKKLADEDRMRYEGGQYYVKSPEEMEALFPYAKDALENTGKIAERCNVEIEFGVTKLPKYDVPEGYTSWEYLNKLC
;
A
#
# COMPACT_ATOMS: atom_id res chain seq x y z
N LYS A 1 15.17 7.41 -18.95
CA LYS A 1 15.98 6.42 -18.20
C LYS A 1 15.71 5.05 -18.84
N GLU A 2 16.75 4.43 -19.36
CA GLU A 2 16.69 3.09 -19.94
C GLU A 2 16.29 2.08 -18.87
N THR A 3 15.19 1.38 -19.09
CA THR A 3 14.74 0.29 -18.24
C THR A 3 15.37 -0.99 -18.76
N THR A 4 16.42 -1.44 -18.13
CA THR A 4 16.93 -2.80 -18.31
C THR A 4 15.89 -3.80 -17.82
N GLY A 5 15.48 -4.69 -18.68
CA GLY A 5 14.41 -5.65 -18.62
C GLY A 5 14.06 -6.23 -17.25
N GLY A 6 12.80 -6.09 -16.91
CA GLY A 6 12.14 -6.56 -15.70
C GLY A 6 11.23 -5.48 -15.14
N ASP A 7 10.20 -5.85 -14.46
CA ASP A 7 9.10 -5.00 -14.00
C ASP A 7 9.49 -4.05 -12.82
N ASP A 8 10.70 -3.48 -12.84
CA ASP A 8 11.27 -2.59 -11.80
C ASP A 8 10.91 -1.11 -11.98
N ARG A 9 9.87 -0.82 -12.77
CA ARG A 9 9.41 0.55 -13.03
C ARG A 9 8.74 1.22 -11.83
N TYR A 10 8.25 0.44 -10.89
CA TYR A 10 7.64 0.89 -9.64
C TYR A 10 7.60 -0.25 -8.62
N TYR A 11 7.49 0.12 -7.36
CA TYR A 11 7.34 -0.79 -6.23
C TYR A 11 6.02 -0.53 -5.51
N HIS A 12 5.50 -1.54 -4.84
CA HIS A 12 4.38 -1.36 -3.94
C HIS A 12 4.87 -0.83 -2.58
N LEU A 13 4.10 0.06 -2.00
CA LEU A 13 4.26 0.56 -0.64
C LEU A 13 2.88 0.76 -0.05
N VAL A 14 2.61 0.22 1.13
CA VAL A 14 1.35 0.45 1.84
C VAL A 14 1.49 1.67 2.72
N LEU A 15 0.54 2.59 2.64
CA LEU A 15 0.49 3.80 3.47
C LEU A 15 -0.84 3.85 4.22
N LEU A 16 -0.77 4.09 5.53
CA LEU A 16 -1.92 4.21 6.41
C LEU A 16 -1.91 5.60 7.04
N ALA A 17 -3.05 6.27 7.05
CA ALA A 17 -3.21 7.55 7.72
C ALA A 17 -3.45 7.33 9.23
N GLU A 18 -2.59 7.87 10.07
CA GLU A 18 -2.69 7.78 11.52
C GLU A 18 -3.72 8.78 12.09
N ASN A 19 -3.88 9.92 11.44
CA ASN A 19 -4.78 10.99 11.85
C ASN A 19 -5.23 11.83 10.64
N ASN A 20 -5.99 12.89 10.87
CA ASN A 20 -6.50 13.74 9.78
C ASN A 20 -5.39 14.48 9.01
N GLN A 21 -4.26 14.80 9.65
CA GLN A 21 -3.10 15.37 8.97
C GLN A 21 -2.50 14.33 8.01
N GLY A 22 -2.31 13.09 8.48
CA GLY A 22 -1.86 11.96 7.65
C GLY A 22 -2.82 11.68 6.50
N TYR A 23 -4.13 11.75 6.73
CA TYR A 23 -5.12 11.58 5.67
C TYR A 23 -5.03 12.69 4.60
N ALA A 24 -4.86 13.96 5.01
CA ALA A 24 -4.63 15.06 4.08
C ALA A 24 -3.32 14.87 3.28
N ASN A 25 -2.25 14.40 3.93
CA ASN A 25 -0.99 14.11 3.28
C ASN A 25 -1.11 12.91 2.32
N LEU A 26 -1.84 11.87 2.69
CA LEU A 26 -2.12 10.73 1.80
C LEU A 26 -2.85 11.16 0.52
N MET A 27 -3.84 12.05 0.64
CA MET A 27 -4.52 12.64 -0.54
C MET A 27 -3.54 13.41 -1.43
N LYS A 28 -2.60 14.17 -0.85
CA LYS A 28 -1.57 14.90 -1.61
C LYS A 28 -0.61 13.94 -2.33
N ILE A 29 -0.14 12.89 -1.63
CA ILE A 29 0.73 11.85 -2.22
C ILE A 29 0.05 11.22 -3.43
N VAL A 30 -1.21 10.78 -3.29
CA VAL A 30 -1.98 10.18 -4.39
C VAL A 30 -2.18 11.18 -5.53
N SER A 31 -2.54 12.43 -5.22
CA SER A 31 -2.75 13.48 -6.23
C SER A 31 -1.47 13.77 -7.01
N ARG A 32 -0.31 13.86 -6.35
CA ARG A 32 0.99 14.02 -7.02
C ARG A 32 1.28 12.85 -7.95
N GLY A 33 0.99 11.63 -7.51
CA GLY A 33 1.13 10.43 -8.34
C GLY A 33 0.32 10.49 -9.64
N TYR A 34 -0.91 11.03 -9.59
CA TYR A 34 -1.76 11.16 -10.78
C TYR A 34 -1.41 12.37 -11.64
N VAL A 35 -1.10 13.51 -11.06
CA VAL A 35 -0.88 14.77 -11.79
C VAL A 35 0.55 14.85 -12.36
N GLU A 36 1.54 14.45 -11.60
CA GLU A 36 2.95 14.63 -11.94
C GLU A 36 3.68 13.31 -12.25
N GLY A 37 3.30 12.22 -11.54
CA GLY A 37 4.00 10.94 -11.60
C GLY A 37 3.37 9.90 -12.54
N PHE A 38 2.35 10.26 -13.32
CA PHE A 38 1.62 9.31 -14.16
C PHE A 38 2.44 8.88 -15.38
N TYR A 39 2.78 7.59 -15.41
CA TYR A 39 3.35 6.94 -16.58
C TYR A 39 2.83 5.50 -16.66
N TYR A 40 1.79 5.27 -17.46
CA TYR A 40 0.94 4.06 -17.50
C TYR A 40 0.17 3.78 -16.19
N LYS A 41 0.76 4.11 -15.03
CA LYS A 41 0.16 4.06 -13.70
C LYS A 41 0.63 5.25 -12.88
N PRO A 42 -0.13 5.71 -11.89
CA PRO A 42 0.31 6.74 -10.96
C PRO A 42 1.49 6.22 -10.12
N ARG A 43 2.52 7.04 -9.96
CA ARG A 43 3.71 6.72 -9.18
C ARG A 43 4.15 7.94 -8.40
N VAL A 44 4.77 7.70 -7.28
CA VAL A 44 5.43 8.73 -6.48
C VAL A 44 6.88 8.35 -6.23
N ASP A 45 7.71 9.33 -5.99
CA ASP A 45 9.11 9.15 -5.63
C ASP A 45 9.36 9.45 -4.15
N MET A 46 10.60 9.36 -3.75
CA MET A 46 11.03 9.58 -2.38
C MET A 46 10.89 11.04 -1.94
N GLU A 47 10.99 12.00 -2.87
CA GLU A 47 10.84 13.43 -2.58
C GLU A 47 9.41 13.74 -2.14
N VAL A 48 8.41 13.20 -2.84
CA VAL A 48 7.00 13.33 -2.47
C VAL A 48 6.71 12.67 -1.12
N LEU A 49 7.30 11.48 -0.85
CA LEU A 49 7.13 10.81 0.44
C LEU A 49 7.75 11.61 1.58
N GLN A 50 8.94 12.22 1.37
CA GLN A 50 9.59 13.07 2.36
C GLN A 50 8.80 14.35 2.64
N GLU A 51 8.15 14.93 1.62
CA GLU A 51 7.34 16.16 1.77
C GLU A 51 6.06 15.91 2.58
N PHE A 52 5.45 14.72 2.44
CA PHE A 52 4.11 14.44 2.98
C PHE A 52 4.06 13.24 3.95
N HIS A 53 5.15 12.90 4.61
CA HIS A 53 5.24 11.72 5.51
C HIS A 53 4.52 11.88 6.85
N GLU A 54 4.26 13.11 7.30
CA GLU A 54 3.69 13.37 8.63
C GLU A 54 2.31 12.73 8.80
N GLY A 55 2.13 11.99 9.91
CA GLY A 55 0.89 11.26 10.22
C GLY A 55 0.66 10.03 9.34
N ILE A 56 1.71 9.51 8.68
CA ILE A 56 1.67 8.31 7.84
C ILE A 56 2.44 7.18 8.50
N ILE A 57 1.82 6.00 8.54
CA ILE A 57 2.48 4.72 8.82
C ILE A 57 2.69 4.01 7.49
N ALA A 58 3.90 3.46 7.26
CA ALA A 58 4.22 2.76 6.04
C ALA A 58 4.56 1.28 6.29
N LEU A 59 4.17 0.39 5.37
CA LEU A 59 4.50 -1.03 5.40
C LEU A 59 5.26 -1.41 4.13
N SER A 60 6.18 -2.38 4.23
CA SER A 60 7.06 -2.79 3.12
C SER A 60 6.34 -3.49 1.96
N ALA A 61 5.04 -3.72 2.07
CA ALA A 61 4.14 -4.34 1.11
C ALA A 61 4.47 -5.82 0.79
N CYS A 62 3.84 -6.32 -0.28
CA CYS A 62 3.95 -7.71 -0.75
C CYS A 62 5.28 -7.98 -1.49
N LEU A 63 5.39 -9.12 -2.19
CA LEU A 63 6.57 -9.45 -3.02
C LEU A 63 6.93 -8.39 -4.07
N ALA A 64 6.01 -7.48 -4.40
CA ALA A 64 6.25 -6.36 -5.31
C ALA A 64 6.80 -5.09 -4.61
N GLY A 65 6.97 -5.10 -3.29
CA GLY A 65 7.63 -4.02 -2.54
C GLY A 65 9.13 -3.93 -2.84
N GLU A 66 9.75 -2.76 -2.61
CA GLU A 66 11.18 -2.54 -2.89
C GLU A 66 12.08 -3.47 -2.07
N VAL A 67 11.84 -3.56 -0.75
CA VAL A 67 12.60 -4.42 0.16
C VAL A 67 12.45 -5.90 -0.20
N PRO A 68 11.23 -6.46 -0.35
CA PRO A 68 11.04 -7.84 -0.80
C PRO A 68 11.66 -8.13 -2.18
N ARG A 69 11.62 -7.19 -3.13
CA ARG A 69 12.23 -7.36 -4.45
C ARG A 69 13.74 -7.51 -4.39
N TYR A 70 14.44 -6.71 -3.57
CA TYR A 70 15.87 -6.88 -3.36
C TYR A 70 16.20 -8.22 -2.71
N ILE A 71 15.41 -8.68 -1.74
CA ILE A 71 15.59 -9.99 -1.11
C ILE A 71 15.46 -11.12 -2.15
N GLN A 72 14.41 -11.08 -2.99
CA GLN A 72 14.20 -12.08 -4.06
C GLN A 72 15.37 -12.14 -5.07
N LYS A 73 16.06 -11.01 -5.29
CA LYS A 73 17.25 -10.93 -6.14
C LYS A 73 18.54 -11.34 -5.42
N GLY A 74 18.49 -11.74 -4.16
CA GLY A 74 19.67 -12.07 -3.34
C GLY A 74 20.47 -10.85 -2.90
N LEU A 75 19.93 -9.64 -3.03
CA LEU A 75 20.57 -8.37 -2.72
C LEU A 75 20.18 -7.89 -1.31
N TYR A 76 20.56 -8.67 -0.29
CA TYR A 76 20.15 -8.42 1.09
C TYR A 76 20.62 -7.06 1.64
N ASP A 77 21.85 -6.64 1.32
CA ASP A 77 22.38 -5.36 1.78
C ASP A 77 21.63 -4.17 1.14
N GLU A 78 21.24 -4.28 -0.12
CA GLU A 78 20.39 -3.27 -0.78
C GLU A 78 18.99 -3.22 -0.17
N ALA A 79 18.44 -4.38 0.19
CA ALA A 79 17.17 -4.46 0.93
C ALA A 79 17.25 -3.74 2.27
N LYS A 80 18.36 -3.91 3.03
CA LYS A 80 18.60 -3.19 4.30
C LYS A 80 18.71 -1.68 4.10
N LYS A 81 19.45 -1.24 3.09
CA LYS A 81 19.55 0.21 2.75
C LYS A 81 18.18 0.79 2.42
N SER A 82 17.37 0.06 1.65
CA SER A 82 16.02 0.47 1.32
C SER A 82 15.12 0.55 2.56
N ALA A 83 15.17 -0.43 3.46
CA ALA A 83 14.41 -0.42 4.70
C ALA A 83 14.77 0.78 5.60
N LEU A 84 16.07 1.05 5.78
CA LEU A 84 16.54 2.21 6.53
C LEU A 84 16.16 3.55 5.88
N LYS A 85 16.14 3.61 4.56
CA LYS A 85 15.69 4.79 3.80
C LYS A 85 14.22 5.10 4.09
N TYR A 86 13.34 4.09 4.09
CA TYR A 86 11.93 4.27 4.45
C TYR A 86 11.75 4.62 5.94
N GLU A 87 12.47 3.95 6.84
CA GLU A 87 12.42 4.31 8.26
C GLU A 87 12.86 5.76 8.50
N ALA A 88 13.89 6.23 7.80
CA ALA A 88 14.35 7.62 7.89
C ALA A 88 13.30 8.63 7.42
N VAL A 89 12.45 8.27 6.44
CA VAL A 89 11.36 9.12 5.95
C VAL A 89 10.19 9.16 6.92
N PHE A 90 9.68 7.99 7.33
CA PHE A 90 8.46 7.90 8.14
C PHE A 90 8.72 8.01 9.65
N GLY A 91 9.96 7.82 10.06
CA GLY A 91 10.38 7.84 11.47
C GLY A 91 10.32 6.47 12.14
N LYS A 92 11.11 6.31 13.20
CA LYS A 92 11.18 5.08 13.99
C LYS A 92 9.82 4.72 14.56
N GLY A 93 9.38 3.47 14.37
CA GLY A 93 8.07 2.97 14.79
C GLY A 93 6.90 3.34 13.84
N ASN A 94 7.16 4.01 12.71
CA ASN A 94 6.17 4.33 11.68
C ASN A 94 6.43 3.60 10.35
N TYR A 95 7.49 2.80 10.28
CA TYR A 95 7.76 1.90 9.17
C TYR A 95 7.84 0.46 9.68
N PHE A 96 7.16 -0.46 8.99
CA PHE A 96 7.06 -1.87 9.36
C PHE A 96 7.50 -2.76 8.21
N LEU A 97 8.25 -3.81 8.52
CA LEU A 97 8.52 -4.90 7.59
C LEU A 97 7.32 -5.85 7.60
N GLU A 98 6.74 -6.10 6.43
CA GLU A 98 5.47 -6.79 6.28
C GLU A 98 5.66 -8.26 5.93
N LEU A 99 5.12 -9.14 6.78
CA LEU A 99 5.11 -10.59 6.57
C LEU A 99 3.80 -11.01 5.92
N GLN A 100 3.87 -11.82 4.87
CA GLN A 100 2.72 -12.43 4.19
C GLN A 100 2.97 -13.90 3.92
N ASP A 101 1.95 -14.75 4.00
CA ASP A 101 2.04 -16.17 3.67
C ASP A 101 0.76 -16.65 2.96
N HIS A 102 0.83 -16.84 1.65
CA HIS A 102 -0.21 -17.43 0.81
C HIS A 102 0.17 -18.84 0.32
N GLY A 103 1.21 -19.46 0.90
CA GLY A 103 1.75 -20.72 0.46
C GLY A 103 2.75 -20.61 -0.71
N ILE A 104 3.17 -19.40 -1.06
CA ILE A 104 4.13 -19.13 -2.14
C ILE A 104 5.56 -19.33 -1.62
N PRO A 105 6.41 -20.16 -2.29
CA PRO A 105 7.78 -20.44 -1.81
C PRO A 105 8.64 -19.18 -1.62
N GLU A 106 8.50 -18.20 -2.52
CA GLU A 106 9.22 -16.93 -2.47
C GLU A 106 8.92 -16.14 -1.20
N GLN A 107 7.67 -16.19 -0.71
CA GLN A 107 7.29 -15.54 0.55
C GLN A 107 8.02 -16.13 1.75
N LYS A 108 8.25 -17.45 1.78
CA LYS A 108 9.01 -18.08 2.86
C LYS A 108 10.45 -17.55 2.91
N THR A 109 11.09 -17.44 1.76
CA THR A 109 12.45 -16.89 1.64
C THR A 109 12.48 -15.42 2.09
N VAL A 110 11.53 -14.62 1.62
CA VAL A 110 11.41 -13.21 1.99
C VAL A 110 11.13 -13.06 3.48
N ASN A 111 10.19 -13.81 4.04
CA ASN A 111 9.86 -13.75 5.47
C ASN A 111 11.06 -14.07 6.37
N GLN A 112 11.87 -15.09 6.03
CA GLN A 112 13.09 -15.40 6.79
C GLN A 112 14.07 -14.24 6.78
N ALA A 113 14.25 -13.60 5.64
CA ALA A 113 15.12 -12.43 5.51
C ALA A 113 14.58 -11.22 6.28
N LEU A 114 13.27 -10.98 6.25
CA LEU A 114 12.62 -9.88 6.99
C LEU A 114 12.68 -10.09 8.50
N LEU A 115 12.49 -11.32 9.00
CA LEU A 115 12.67 -11.67 10.41
C LEU A 115 14.11 -11.39 10.90
N ARG A 116 15.09 -11.71 10.07
CA ARG A 116 16.50 -11.40 10.35
C ARG A 116 16.73 -9.88 10.32
N MET A 117 16.25 -9.19 9.28
CA MET A 117 16.41 -7.75 9.08
C MET A 117 15.77 -6.93 10.22
N SER A 118 14.59 -7.33 10.69
CA SER A 118 13.92 -6.71 11.83
C SER A 118 14.80 -6.69 13.08
N ARG A 119 15.46 -7.82 13.38
CA ARG A 119 16.39 -7.91 14.53
C ARG A 119 17.67 -7.12 14.34
N GLU A 120 18.22 -7.09 13.12
CA GLU A 120 19.45 -6.36 12.81
C GLU A 120 19.26 -4.85 12.81
N LEU A 121 18.10 -4.35 12.38
CA LEU A 121 17.81 -2.92 12.19
C LEU A 121 16.89 -2.33 13.27
N ASP A 122 16.33 -3.16 14.15
CA ASP A 122 15.30 -2.77 15.14
C ASP A 122 14.06 -2.12 14.47
N ILE A 123 13.68 -2.63 13.27
CA ILE A 123 12.48 -2.22 12.55
C ILE A 123 11.37 -3.23 12.88
N PRO A 124 10.18 -2.80 13.36
CA PRO A 124 9.11 -3.70 13.75
C PRO A 124 8.52 -4.45 12.55
N LEU A 125 7.95 -5.64 12.85
CA LEU A 125 7.24 -6.47 11.89
C LEU A 125 5.74 -6.25 11.99
N VAL A 126 5.01 -6.50 10.90
CA VAL A 126 3.55 -6.62 10.88
C VAL A 126 3.14 -7.79 9.98
N ALA A 127 2.16 -8.59 10.40
CA ALA A 127 1.63 -9.68 9.59
C ALA A 127 0.32 -9.25 8.90
N THR A 128 0.25 -9.40 7.57
CA THR A 128 -0.94 -9.09 6.77
C THR A 128 -1.30 -10.23 5.84
N ASN A 129 -2.48 -10.16 5.22
CA ASN A 129 -2.92 -11.21 4.28
C ASN A 129 -3.17 -10.69 2.85
N ASP A 130 -2.82 -9.47 2.52
CA ASP A 130 -2.98 -8.91 1.16
C ASP A 130 -4.35 -9.31 0.55
N CYS A 131 -5.45 -9.01 1.27
CA CYS A 131 -6.78 -9.52 0.95
C CYS A 131 -7.29 -8.96 -0.37
N HIS A 132 -7.74 -9.84 -1.26
CA HIS A 132 -8.31 -9.50 -2.57
C HIS A 132 -9.79 -9.87 -2.68
N TYR A 133 -10.32 -10.67 -1.75
CA TYR A 133 -11.73 -11.03 -1.64
C TYR A 133 -12.08 -11.36 -0.18
N THR A 134 -13.37 -11.35 0.14
CA THR A 134 -13.84 -11.43 1.53
C THR A 134 -13.79 -12.85 2.09
N TYR A 135 -14.34 -13.82 1.38
CA TYR A 135 -14.48 -15.20 1.87
C TYR A 135 -13.65 -16.16 1.02
N ALA A 136 -13.17 -17.26 1.61
CA ALA A 136 -12.44 -18.31 0.90
C ALA A 136 -13.17 -18.83 -0.35
N ARG A 137 -14.52 -18.90 -0.31
CA ARG A 137 -15.35 -19.30 -1.45
C ARG A 137 -15.34 -18.32 -2.62
N ASP A 138 -14.88 -17.09 -2.42
CA ASP A 138 -14.90 -16.02 -3.44
C ASP A 138 -13.71 -16.09 -4.40
N VAL A 139 -12.84 -17.07 -4.24
CA VAL A 139 -11.68 -17.27 -5.11
C VAL A 139 -12.07 -17.38 -6.59
N LYS A 140 -13.14 -18.11 -6.91
CA LYS A 140 -13.61 -18.28 -8.30
C LYS A 140 -14.29 -17.03 -8.87
N PRO A 141 -15.21 -16.35 -8.18
CA PRO A 141 -15.68 -15.03 -8.57
C PRO A 141 -14.55 -14.01 -8.81
N HIS A 142 -13.55 -13.97 -7.92
CA HIS A 142 -12.40 -13.08 -8.07
C HIS A 142 -11.60 -13.40 -9.35
N ASP A 143 -11.35 -14.68 -9.64
CA ASP A 143 -10.65 -15.09 -10.87
C ASP A 143 -11.39 -14.67 -12.15
N ILE A 144 -12.74 -14.70 -12.13
CA ILE A 144 -13.57 -14.18 -13.22
C ILE A 144 -13.41 -12.65 -13.35
N LEU A 145 -13.40 -11.91 -12.23
CA LEU A 145 -13.19 -10.45 -12.25
C LEU A 145 -11.83 -10.09 -12.84
N LEU A 146 -10.78 -10.85 -12.55
CA LEU A 146 -9.46 -10.66 -13.17
C LEU A 146 -9.51 -10.86 -14.70
N CYS A 147 -10.26 -11.85 -15.18
CA CYS A 147 -10.46 -12.04 -16.62
C CYS A 147 -11.16 -10.84 -17.26
N ILE A 148 -12.21 -10.32 -16.63
CA ILE A 148 -12.93 -9.12 -17.11
C ILE A 148 -11.98 -7.91 -17.15
N GLN A 149 -11.23 -7.67 -16.06
CA GLN A 149 -10.28 -6.56 -15.95
C GLN A 149 -9.18 -6.59 -17.01
N THR A 150 -8.68 -7.78 -17.36
CA THR A 150 -7.55 -7.95 -18.27
C THR A 150 -7.94 -8.29 -19.70
N GLY A 151 -9.25 -8.41 -20.00
CA GLY A 151 -9.77 -8.81 -21.32
C GLY A 151 -9.41 -10.25 -21.70
N LYS A 152 -9.23 -11.13 -20.71
CA LYS A 152 -8.87 -12.54 -20.87
C LYS A 152 -10.04 -13.46 -20.61
N LYS A 153 -9.92 -14.74 -20.99
CA LYS A 153 -10.89 -15.80 -20.71
C LYS A 153 -10.34 -16.76 -19.66
N LEU A 154 -11.23 -17.45 -18.95
CA LEU A 154 -10.83 -18.47 -17.96
C LEU A 154 -9.97 -19.60 -18.55
N ALA A 155 -10.17 -19.92 -19.84
CA ALA A 155 -9.42 -20.94 -20.55
C ALA A 155 -8.02 -20.50 -21.00
N ASP A 156 -7.72 -19.18 -20.95
CA ASP A 156 -6.41 -18.67 -21.37
C ASP A 156 -5.35 -19.11 -20.35
N GLU A 157 -4.24 -19.68 -20.80
CA GLU A 157 -3.13 -20.10 -19.95
C GLU A 157 -2.29 -18.91 -19.50
N ASP A 158 -2.03 -17.96 -20.41
CA ASP A 158 -1.27 -16.74 -20.15
C ASP A 158 -2.20 -15.62 -19.66
N ARG A 159 -2.54 -15.63 -18.38
CA ARG A 159 -3.36 -14.61 -17.72
C ARG A 159 -2.98 -14.40 -16.26
N MET A 160 -3.31 -13.25 -15.72
CA MET A 160 -3.16 -12.96 -14.31
C MET A 160 -4.02 -13.88 -13.45
N ARG A 161 -3.43 -14.49 -12.43
CA ARG A 161 -4.11 -15.36 -11.45
C ARG A 161 -3.55 -15.11 -10.06
N TYR A 162 -4.41 -15.30 -9.05
CA TYR A 162 -4.02 -15.41 -7.65
C TYR A 162 -4.16 -16.87 -7.22
N GLU A 163 -3.08 -17.60 -7.29
CA GLU A 163 -3.08 -19.03 -7.02
C GLU A 163 -3.21 -19.33 -5.52
N GLY A 164 -3.68 -20.56 -5.19
CA GLY A 164 -3.76 -21.06 -3.82
C GLY A 164 -4.99 -20.66 -3.02
N GLY A 165 -5.79 -19.68 -3.47
CA GLY A 165 -7.05 -19.31 -2.82
C GLY A 165 -6.93 -18.74 -1.39
N GLN A 166 -5.78 -18.17 -1.03
CA GLN A 166 -5.46 -17.75 0.34
C GLN A 166 -5.61 -16.25 0.59
N TYR A 167 -6.10 -15.47 -0.37
CA TYR A 167 -6.18 -14.00 -0.32
C TYR A 167 -7.52 -13.48 0.23
N TYR A 168 -8.13 -14.22 1.16
CA TYR A 168 -9.38 -13.83 1.82
C TYR A 168 -9.11 -13.21 3.21
N VAL A 169 -10.13 -12.58 3.78
CA VAL A 169 -10.05 -12.03 5.14
C VAL A 169 -10.06 -13.20 6.14
N LYS A 170 -8.90 -13.51 6.68
CA LYS A 170 -8.69 -14.57 7.65
C LYS A 170 -9.07 -14.14 9.06
N SER A 171 -9.50 -15.10 9.88
CA SER A 171 -9.70 -14.89 11.31
C SER A 171 -8.36 -14.70 12.05
N PRO A 172 -8.37 -14.14 13.28
CA PRO A 172 -7.17 -14.09 14.12
C PRO A 172 -6.51 -15.45 14.30
N GLU A 173 -7.30 -16.52 14.53
CA GLU A 173 -6.81 -17.88 14.74
C GLU A 173 -6.13 -18.42 13.47
N GLU A 174 -6.69 -18.15 12.30
CA GLU A 174 -6.07 -18.53 11.01
C GLU A 174 -4.75 -17.77 10.80
N MET A 175 -4.67 -16.50 11.15
CA MET A 175 -3.43 -15.72 11.07
C MET A 175 -2.39 -16.19 12.08
N GLU A 176 -2.79 -16.53 13.33
CA GLU A 176 -1.90 -17.12 14.33
C GLU A 176 -1.32 -18.48 13.87
N ALA A 177 -2.13 -19.28 13.19
CA ALA A 177 -1.66 -20.56 12.63
C ALA A 177 -0.63 -20.37 11.51
N LEU A 178 -0.71 -19.27 10.74
CA LEU A 178 0.27 -18.94 9.68
C LEU A 178 1.58 -18.37 10.25
N PHE A 179 1.51 -17.57 11.31
CA PHE A 179 2.66 -16.87 11.89
C PHE A 179 2.94 -17.22 13.36
N PRO A 180 3.02 -18.52 13.74
CA PRO A 180 3.23 -18.93 15.13
C PRO A 180 4.59 -18.47 15.69
N TYR A 181 5.51 -18.11 14.80
CA TYR A 181 6.88 -17.66 15.07
C TYR A 181 7.03 -16.13 15.16
N ALA A 182 5.97 -15.36 14.91
CA ALA A 182 5.98 -13.89 14.84
C ALA A 182 4.75 -13.27 15.52
N LYS A 183 4.55 -13.58 16.81
CA LYS A 183 3.42 -13.09 17.61
C LYS A 183 3.38 -11.56 17.69
N ASP A 184 4.54 -10.94 17.82
CA ASP A 184 4.72 -9.49 17.82
C ASP A 184 4.22 -8.84 16.53
N ALA A 185 4.42 -9.49 15.38
CA ALA A 185 3.92 -9.02 14.08
C ALA A 185 2.38 -9.06 14.01
N LEU A 186 1.75 -10.05 14.66
CA LEU A 186 0.28 -10.12 14.78
C LEU A 186 -0.26 -9.06 15.75
N GLU A 187 0.37 -8.90 16.91
CA GLU A 187 -0.01 -7.87 17.89
C GLU A 187 0.11 -6.47 17.32
N ASN A 188 1.10 -6.22 16.46
CA ASN A 188 1.31 -4.92 15.83
C ASN A 188 0.16 -4.52 14.89
N THR A 189 -0.63 -5.45 14.36
CA THR A 189 -1.86 -5.11 13.59
C THR A 189 -2.85 -4.34 14.46
N GLY A 190 -3.10 -4.81 15.68
CA GLY A 190 -3.95 -4.13 16.67
C GLY A 190 -3.39 -2.76 17.08
N LYS A 191 -2.08 -2.70 17.41
CA LYS A 191 -1.41 -1.44 17.78
C LYS A 191 -1.45 -0.40 16.67
N ILE A 192 -1.30 -0.81 15.40
CA ILE A 192 -1.44 0.08 14.25
C ILE A 192 -2.89 0.56 14.13
N ALA A 193 -3.86 -0.35 14.26
CA ALA A 193 -5.28 0.01 14.17
C ALA A 193 -5.69 1.02 15.26
N GLU A 194 -5.21 0.85 16.50
CA GLU A 194 -5.45 1.78 17.60
C GLU A 194 -4.86 3.18 17.33
N ARG A 195 -3.78 3.28 16.60
CA ARG A 195 -3.14 4.54 16.19
C ARG A 195 -3.87 5.25 15.07
N CYS A 196 -4.59 4.53 14.21
CA CYS A 196 -5.27 5.08 13.04
C CYS A 196 -6.63 5.68 13.44
N ASN A 197 -6.67 6.99 13.66
CA ASN A 197 -7.86 7.73 14.08
C ASN A 197 -8.13 8.89 13.12
N VAL A 198 -8.87 8.60 12.03
CA VAL A 198 -9.26 9.60 11.02
C VAL A 198 -10.75 9.86 11.13
N GLU A 199 -11.12 11.13 11.31
CA GLU A 199 -12.51 11.58 11.33
C GLU A 199 -12.90 12.14 9.97
N ILE A 200 -13.94 11.56 9.36
CA ILE A 200 -14.53 12.05 8.12
C ILE A 200 -15.86 12.70 8.44
N GLU A 201 -15.98 13.98 8.11
CA GLU A 201 -17.20 14.75 8.31
C GLU A 201 -18.24 14.39 7.24
N PHE A 202 -19.27 13.64 7.64
CA PHE A 202 -20.39 13.28 6.77
C PHE A 202 -21.52 14.31 6.84
N GLY A 203 -22.31 14.41 5.76
CA GLY A 203 -23.50 15.28 5.70
C GLY A 203 -23.22 16.76 5.52
N VAL A 204 -21.95 17.17 5.39
CA VAL A 204 -21.55 18.55 5.10
C VAL A 204 -21.09 18.64 3.65
N THR A 205 -21.85 19.38 2.84
CA THR A 205 -21.50 19.62 1.45
C THR A 205 -20.35 20.61 1.34
N LYS A 206 -19.18 20.15 0.88
CA LYS A 206 -17.98 20.98 0.67
C LYS A 206 -17.85 21.33 -0.81
N LEU A 207 -18.67 22.28 -1.28
CA LEU A 207 -18.55 22.83 -2.63
C LEU A 207 -17.45 23.90 -2.68
N PRO A 208 -16.64 23.97 -3.75
CA PRO A 208 -15.72 25.07 -3.96
C PRO A 208 -16.48 26.39 -3.98
N LYS A 209 -16.01 27.36 -3.21
CA LYS A 209 -16.53 28.73 -3.27
C LYS A 209 -15.92 29.43 -4.50
N TYR A 210 -16.78 29.91 -5.38
CA TYR A 210 -16.35 30.78 -6.46
C TYR A 210 -16.40 32.23 -6.00
N ASP A 211 -15.29 32.94 -6.05
CA ASP A 211 -15.22 34.36 -5.70
C ASP A 211 -15.72 35.21 -6.89
N VAL A 212 -16.89 35.77 -6.72
CA VAL A 212 -17.52 36.61 -7.71
C VAL A 212 -16.91 38.02 -7.64
N PRO A 213 -16.60 38.67 -8.78
CA PRO A 213 -16.11 40.04 -8.78
C PRO A 213 -17.04 40.99 -8.04
N GLU A 214 -16.44 42.04 -7.43
CA GLU A 214 -17.18 43.05 -6.67
C GLU A 214 -18.28 43.69 -7.53
N GLY A 215 -19.46 43.85 -6.94
CA GLY A 215 -20.62 44.44 -7.63
C GLY A 215 -21.52 43.44 -8.35
N TYR A 216 -21.24 42.13 -8.27
CA TYR A 216 -22.09 41.08 -8.83
C TYR A 216 -22.54 40.10 -7.78
N THR A 217 -23.77 39.60 -7.89
CA THR A 217 -24.16 38.34 -7.27
C THR A 217 -23.67 37.16 -8.11
N SER A 218 -23.57 35.94 -7.52
CA SER A 218 -23.16 34.73 -8.28
C SER A 218 -24.06 34.49 -9.50
N TRP A 219 -25.38 34.77 -9.37
CA TRP A 219 -26.32 34.61 -10.46
C TRP A 219 -26.11 35.63 -11.58
N GLU A 220 -25.93 36.92 -11.26
CA GLU A 220 -25.67 37.97 -12.24
C GLU A 220 -24.37 37.74 -12.99
N TYR A 221 -23.32 37.31 -12.28
CA TYR A 221 -22.03 37.02 -12.91
C TYR A 221 -22.10 35.77 -13.80
N LEU A 222 -22.79 34.71 -13.38
CA LEU A 222 -23.05 33.55 -14.23
C LEU A 222 -23.77 33.95 -15.53
N ASN A 223 -24.86 34.71 -15.42
CA ASN A 223 -25.61 35.19 -16.58
C ASN A 223 -24.74 36.08 -17.53
N LYS A 224 -23.80 36.84 -16.97
CA LYS A 224 -22.88 37.64 -17.76
C LYS A 224 -21.87 36.80 -18.54
N LEU A 225 -21.47 35.65 -17.97
CA LEU A 225 -20.50 34.72 -18.59
C LEU A 225 -21.13 33.84 -19.68
N CYS A 226 -22.43 33.56 -19.62
CA CYS A 226 -23.20 32.80 -20.61
C CYS A 226 -23.72 33.72 -21.73
#